data_8217a9f0004326d5d5044c056e804cec
#
_entry.id   8217a9f0004326d5d5044c056e804cec
#
_cell.length_a   1.000
_cell.length_b   1.000
_cell.length_c   1.000
_cell.angle_alpha   90.00
_cell.angle_beta   90.00
_cell.angle_gamma   90.00
#
_symmetry.space_group_name_H-M   'P 1'
#
loop_
_entity.id
_entity.type
_entity.pdbx_description
1 polymer ?
#
loop_
_entity_poly.entity_id
_entity_poly.type
_entity_poly.pdbx_seq_one_letter_code
_entity_poly.pdbx_strand_id
1 'polypeptide(L)'
;MLTYSFENIGKESIYEHLYKCIKKDIIEGRLVKDEHLPSKRTLAVNLGISTITVENSYGQLMSEGYIYSVPKKGYYVSDISGVARIKPVKYEVPEITAKKKTGYKSDLSSNRTDPGSFPFATWAKLMRRVITDRQDDLMKISPGEGTWELRKAIAMHLASFRDMQVTPGQIIIGAGTEYMYSLLIQLLGRDKVYCVEDPGYSKIARIYASNNVKFCYAGMDDEGMKPEAVRECMADIVHISPTHHYPTGITMPVSRRFELLAWANEKPDRYIIEDDYDSEFRMTGKTIPTMKSIDISEKVIYMNTFSRTLTPTIRISYMVLPPHLAATYQEKLDFYACTVSNFEQYALAAFIEEGYFEKHLNRMRLYYTKQREAVLSVLKEEPFKCVGRVREADSGLHFILELNTLLSDNEVKRKLEAEGIHINALSEYYHNNTDEYSHSFVISYSDMKIENFRIACSKMSEFTPL
;
A
#
# COMPACT_ATOMS: atom_id res chain seq x y z
N MET A 1 15.11 -50.35 -28.55
CA MET A 1 15.29 -49.28 -29.58
C MET A 1 14.38 -48.13 -29.22
N LEU A 2 14.89 -46.91 -29.09
CA LEU A 2 14.06 -45.75 -28.72
C LEU A 2 13.19 -45.35 -29.92
N THR A 3 11.87 -45.32 -29.72
CA THR A 3 10.88 -44.92 -30.74
C THR A 3 9.95 -43.85 -30.14
N TYR A 4 9.89 -42.70 -30.79
CA TYR A 4 9.05 -41.58 -30.39
C TYR A 4 8.23 -41.12 -31.60
N SER A 5 6.96 -40.77 -31.36
CA SER A 5 6.07 -40.20 -32.40
C SER A 5 6.16 -38.70 -32.43
N PHE A 6 6.18 -38.10 -33.61
CA PHE A 6 6.25 -36.67 -33.84
C PHE A 6 4.98 -36.12 -34.50
N GLU A 7 3.88 -36.91 -34.53
CA GLU A 7 2.65 -36.56 -35.28
C GLU A 7 1.80 -35.46 -34.64
N ASN A 8 1.94 -35.18 -33.34
CA ASN A 8 1.12 -34.21 -32.63
C ASN A 8 1.93 -33.23 -31.77
N ILE A 9 3.01 -32.65 -32.34
CA ILE A 9 3.94 -31.79 -31.58
C ILE A 9 3.38 -30.38 -31.32
N GLY A 10 2.29 -29.97 -32.01
CA GLY A 10 1.72 -28.64 -31.89
C GLY A 10 2.70 -27.54 -32.38
N LYS A 11 2.98 -26.55 -31.52
CA LYS A 11 3.93 -25.46 -31.79
C LYS A 11 5.35 -25.74 -31.27
N GLU A 12 5.58 -26.92 -30.70
CA GLU A 12 6.85 -27.29 -30.09
C GLU A 12 7.89 -27.68 -31.16
N SER A 13 9.16 -27.39 -30.90
CA SER A 13 10.23 -27.83 -31.81
C SER A 13 10.51 -29.33 -31.66
N ILE A 14 10.91 -29.98 -32.74
CA ILE A 14 11.20 -31.43 -32.73
C ILE A 14 12.28 -31.81 -31.70
N TYR A 15 13.29 -30.94 -31.48
CA TYR A 15 14.35 -31.22 -30.50
C TYR A 15 13.81 -31.13 -29.04
N GLU A 16 12.92 -30.18 -28.75
CA GLU A 16 12.31 -30.06 -27.43
C GLU A 16 11.41 -31.27 -27.12
N HIS A 17 10.63 -31.67 -28.11
CA HIS A 17 9.79 -32.86 -27.96
C HIS A 17 10.64 -34.12 -27.69
N LEU A 18 11.67 -34.34 -28.47
CA LEU A 18 12.61 -35.48 -28.28
C LEU A 18 13.27 -35.41 -26.90
N TYR A 19 13.75 -34.23 -26.50
CA TYR A 19 14.32 -34.00 -25.18
C TYR A 19 13.32 -34.37 -24.05
N LYS A 20 12.07 -33.90 -24.13
CA LYS A 20 11.04 -34.22 -23.14
C LYS A 20 10.70 -35.70 -23.07
N CYS A 21 10.65 -36.36 -24.21
CA CYS A 21 10.42 -37.83 -24.30
C CYS A 21 11.53 -38.61 -23.59
N ILE A 22 12.79 -38.35 -23.92
CA ILE A 22 13.93 -39.03 -23.30
C ILE A 22 14.02 -38.72 -21.82
N LYS A 23 13.86 -37.47 -21.42
CA LYS A 23 13.82 -37.03 -20.03
C LYS A 23 12.73 -37.75 -19.23
N LYS A 24 11.53 -37.86 -19.79
CA LYS A 24 10.42 -38.59 -19.18
C LYS A 24 10.77 -40.07 -19.00
N ASP A 25 11.37 -40.72 -20.01
CA ASP A 25 11.77 -42.13 -19.94
C ASP A 25 12.83 -42.39 -18.85
N ILE A 26 13.75 -41.44 -18.65
CA ILE A 26 14.74 -41.49 -17.57
C ILE A 26 14.07 -41.31 -16.21
N ILE A 27 13.19 -40.32 -16.07
CA ILE A 27 12.48 -40.05 -14.80
C ILE A 27 11.54 -41.19 -14.39
N GLU A 28 10.85 -41.81 -15.38
CA GLU A 28 9.94 -42.91 -15.17
C GLU A 28 10.67 -44.25 -15.01
N GLY A 29 12.00 -44.29 -15.20
CA GLY A 29 12.83 -45.45 -15.03
C GLY A 29 12.75 -46.46 -16.21
N ARG A 30 12.21 -46.03 -17.36
CA ARG A 30 12.28 -46.83 -18.63
C ARG A 30 13.67 -46.87 -19.20
N LEU A 31 14.43 -45.82 -19.02
CA LEU A 31 15.86 -45.75 -19.26
C LEU A 31 16.55 -45.76 -17.89
N VAL A 32 17.41 -46.75 -17.68
CA VAL A 32 18.03 -47.00 -16.37
C VAL A 32 19.43 -46.40 -16.29
N LYS A 33 19.94 -46.16 -15.07
CA LYS A 33 21.31 -45.71 -14.84
C LYS A 33 22.32 -46.52 -15.66
N ASP A 34 23.30 -45.82 -16.23
CA ASP A 34 24.39 -46.36 -17.03
C ASP A 34 23.95 -47.07 -18.32
N GLU A 35 22.66 -46.97 -18.69
CA GLU A 35 22.16 -47.46 -19.96
C GLU A 35 22.75 -46.65 -21.11
N HIS A 36 23.27 -47.39 -22.14
CA HIS A 36 23.88 -46.79 -23.30
C HIS A 36 22.83 -46.31 -24.30
N LEU A 37 22.83 -45.02 -24.58
CA LEU A 37 21.94 -44.39 -25.55
C LEU A 37 22.49 -44.55 -26.97
N PRO A 38 21.63 -44.63 -28.00
CA PRO A 38 22.06 -44.65 -29.39
C PRO A 38 22.93 -43.46 -29.75
N SER A 39 23.88 -43.64 -30.68
CA SER A 39 24.65 -42.50 -31.20
C SER A 39 23.71 -41.46 -31.84
N LYS A 40 24.12 -40.19 -31.88
CA LYS A 40 23.33 -39.12 -32.51
C LYS A 40 22.88 -39.48 -33.93
N ARG A 41 23.77 -40.09 -34.71
CA ARG A 41 23.49 -40.53 -36.11
C ARG A 41 22.50 -41.70 -36.13
N THR A 42 22.70 -42.69 -35.28
CA THR A 42 21.83 -43.87 -35.20
C THR A 42 20.42 -43.49 -34.78
N LEU A 43 20.28 -42.62 -33.75
CA LEU A 43 18.96 -42.16 -33.28
C LEU A 43 18.26 -41.29 -34.34
N ALA A 44 19.00 -40.42 -35.03
CA ALA A 44 18.45 -39.57 -36.08
C ALA A 44 17.87 -40.40 -37.23
N VAL A 45 18.63 -41.44 -37.70
CA VAL A 45 18.16 -42.38 -38.74
C VAL A 45 16.93 -43.16 -38.28
N ASN A 46 16.94 -43.67 -37.05
CA ASN A 46 15.82 -44.46 -36.50
C ASN A 46 14.52 -43.67 -36.36
N LEU A 47 14.62 -42.40 -36.03
CA LEU A 47 13.47 -41.50 -35.81
C LEU A 47 13.09 -40.67 -37.04
N GLY A 48 13.85 -40.75 -38.14
CA GLY A 48 13.59 -39.96 -39.35
C GLY A 48 13.78 -38.45 -39.19
N ILE A 49 14.69 -38.04 -38.29
CA ILE A 49 14.92 -36.61 -37.95
C ILE A 49 16.38 -36.21 -38.22
N SER A 50 16.68 -34.92 -38.18
CA SER A 50 18.06 -34.44 -38.40
C SER A 50 19.00 -34.80 -37.25
N THR A 51 20.27 -35.06 -37.55
CA THR A 51 21.33 -35.31 -36.55
C THR A 51 21.48 -34.08 -35.60
N ILE A 52 21.32 -32.87 -36.14
CA ILE A 52 21.38 -31.63 -35.37
C ILE A 52 20.25 -31.58 -34.31
N THR A 53 19.06 -32.05 -34.65
CA THR A 53 17.91 -32.15 -33.71
C THR A 53 18.26 -33.05 -32.53
N VAL A 54 18.84 -34.24 -32.80
CA VAL A 54 19.28 -35.16 -31.73
C VAL A 54 20.42 -34.56 -30.92
N GLU A 55 21.36 -33.88 -31.58
CA GLU A 55 22.49 -33.21 -30.94
C GLU A 55 22.03 -32.14 -29.94
N ASN A 56 21.06 -31.29 -30.32
CA ASN A 56 20.48 -30.28 -29.46
C ASN A 56 19.75 -30.91 -28.25
N SER A 57 18.98 -31.99 -28.51
CA SER A 57 18.29 -32.73 -27.43
C SER A 57 19.25 -33.36 -26.44
N TYR A 58 20.31 -34.03 -26.95
CA TYR A 58 21.34 -34.61 -26.09
C TYR A 58 22.17 -33.54 -25.38
N GLY A 59 22.46 -32.42 -26.04
CA GLY A 59 23.11 -31.26 -25.44
C GLY A 59 22.34 -30.73 -24.23
N GLN A 60 21.04 -30.59 -24.39
CA GLN A 60 20.13 -30.16 -23.30
C GLN A 60 20.11 -31.19 -22.17
N LEU A 61 19.94 -32.48 -22.48
CA LEU A 61 19.96 -33.56 -21.48
C LEU A 61 21.29 -33.63 -20.72
N MET A 62 22.42 -33.39 -21.40
CA MET A 62 23.72 -33.31 -20.73
C MET A 62 23.89 -32.10 -19.87
N SER A 63 23.42 -30.93 -20.31
CA SER A 63 23.49 -29.70 -19.53
C SER A 63 22.66 -29.76 -18.26
N GLU A 64 21.57 -30.51 -18.29
CA GLU A 64 20.71 -30.77 -17.12
C GLU A 64 21.15 -31.99 -16.28
N GLY A 65 22.17 -32.75 -16.76
CA GLY A 65 22.72 -33.88 -16.03
C GLY A 65 21.89 -35.17 -16.11
N TYR A 66 20.92 -35.28 -17.01
CA TYR A 66 20.17 -36.54 -17.24
C TYR A 66 20.98 -37.61 -17.97
N ILE A 67 21.91 -37.19 -18.81
CA ILE A 67 22.84 -38.08 -19.49
C ILE A 67 24.27 -37.54 -19.39
N TYR A 68 25.24 -38.40 -19.56
CA TYR A 68 26.65 -38.02 -19.63
C TYR A 68 27.31 -38.66 -20.84
N SER A 69 28.40 -38.08 -21.30
CA SER A 69 29.18 -38.64 -22.44
C SER A 69 30.49 -39.23 -21.96
N VAL A 70 30.85 -40.38 -22.56
CA VAL A 70 32.16 -41.01 -22.36
C VAL A 70 32.91 -40.92 -23.68
N PRO A 71 34.13 -40.35 -23.73
CA PRO A 71 34.89 -40.20 -24.94
C PRO A 71 35.07 -41.55 -25.67
N LYS A 72 34.77 -41.59 -26.97
CA LYS A 72 34.81 -42.77 -27.86
C LYS A 72 33.84 -43.91 -27.51
N LYS A 73 33.05 -43.80 -26.43
CA LYS A 73 32.07 -44.81 -26.00
C LYS A 73 30.62 -44.40 -26.19
N GLY A 74 30.30 -43.11 -26.21
CA GLY A 74 28.97 -42.63 -26.50
C GLY A 74 28.27 -41.94 -25.30
N TYR A 75 26.94 -41.98 -25.25
CA TYR A 75 26.10 -41.32 -24.27
C TYR A 75 25.48 -42.35 -23.34
N TYR A 76 25.37 -42.01 -22.07
CA TYR A 76 24.86 -42.87 -21.00
C TYR A 76 23.90 -42.10 -20.11
N VAL A 77 22.92 -42.81 -19.56
CA VAL A 77 21.97 -42.25 -18.60
C VAL A 77 22.64 -42.02 -17.24
N SER A 78 22.48 -40.85 -16.68
CA SER A 78 23.04 -40.49 -15.37
C SER A 78 22.29 -41.17 -14.24
N ASP A 79 22.96 -41.29 -13.08
CA ASP A 79 22.32 -41.76 -11.85
C ASP A 79 21.43 -40.71 -11.27
N ILE A 80 20.15 -40.83 -11.47
CA ILE A 80 19.12 -39.95 -10.81
C ILE A 80 18.41 -40.66 -9.63
N SER A 81 18.90 -41.83 -9.20
CA SER A 81 18.25 -42.62 -8.14
C SER A 81 18.25 -41.94 -6.77
N GLY A 82 19.10 -40.93 -6.55
CA GLY A 82 19.07 -40.07 -5.38
C GLY A 82 17.91 -39.05 -5.36
N VAL A 83 17.22 -38.87 -6.48
CA VAL A 83 15.97 -38.16 -6.55
C VAL A 83 14.90 -39.12 -6.08
N ALA A 84 14.63 -39.15 -4.77
CA ALA A 84 13.51 -39.90 -4.20
C ALA A 84 12.30 -39.70 -5.12
N ARG A 85 11.59 -40.79 -5.43
CA ARG A 85 10.36 -40.77 -6.21
C ARG A 85 9.40 -39.78 -5.54
N ILE A 86 9.46 -38.54 -5.93
CA ILE A 86 8.57 -37.47 -5.47
C ILE A 86 7.22 -37.88 -6.03
N LYS A 87 6.41 -38.53 -5.19
CA LYS A 87 5.00 -38.72 -5.52
C LYS A 87 4.43 -37.32 -5.71
N PRO A 88 3.81 -37.02 -6.85
CA PRO A 88 3.18 -35.71 -7.03
C PRO A 88 2.14 -35.53 -5.92
N VAL A 89 2.41 -34.62 -5.02
CA VAL A 89 1.41 -34.21 -4.04
C VAL A 89 0.35 -33.47 -4.85
N LYS A 90 -0.81 -34.08 -5.00
CA LYS A 90 -1.98 -33.36 -5.54
C LYS A 90 -2.40 -32.34 -4.50
N TYR A 91 -1.95 -31.12 -4.65
CA TYR A 91 -2.54 -30.00 -3.96
C TYR A 91 -3.92 -29.77 -4.59
N GLU A 92 -4.98 -29.91 -3.82
CA GLU A 92 -6.25 -29.30 -4.19
C GLU A 92 -6.02 -27.78 -4.10
N VAL A 93 -5.78 -27.16 -5.24
CA VAL A 93 -5.72 -25.69 -5.32
C VAL A 93 -7.16 -25.23 -5.13
N PRO A 94 -7.51 -24.55 -4.00
CA PRO A 94 -8.84 -23.98 -3.85
C PRO A 94 -9.11 -23.08 -5.07
N GLU A 95 -10.27 -23.22 -5.66
CA GLU A 95 -10.68 -22.36 -6.77
C GLU A 95 -10.67 -20.91 -6.27
N ILE A 96 -9.63 -20.15 -6.62
CA ILE A 96 -9.52 -18.74 -6.27
C ILE A 96 -10.51 -17.99 -7.17
N THR A 97 -11.77 -18.02 -6.77
CA THR A 97 -12.77 -17.18 -7.39
C THR A 97 -12.41 -15.72 -7.14
N ALA A 98 -12.22 -14.95 -8.21
CA ALA A 98 -12.06 -13.51 -8.09
C ALA A 98 -13.23 -12.98 -7.24
N LYS A 99 -12.92 -12.33 -6.10
CA LYS A 99 -13.96 -11.69 -5.29
C LYS A 99 -14.79 -10.82 -6.23
N LYS A 100 -16.07 -11.20 -6.41
CA LYS A 100 -17.00 -10.36 -7.16
C LYS A 100 -16.95 -8.98 -6.53
N LYS A 101 -16.51 -7.97 -7.28
CA LYS A 101 -16.67 -6.58 -6.84
C LYS A 101 -18.16 -6.39 -6.64
N THR A 102 -18.61 -6.28 -5.41
CA THR A 102 -19.95 -5.81 -5.10
C THR A 102 -19.99 -4.38 -5.63
N GLY A 103 -20.60 -4.19 -6.78
CA GLY A 103 -20.78 -2.88 -7.38
C GLY A 103 -21.91 -2.18 -6.63
N TYR A 104 -21.56 -1.47 -5.55
CA TYR A 104 -22.52 -0.58 -4.92
C TYR A 104 -22.92 0.54 -5.88
N LYS A 105 -24.18 0.95 -5.86
CA LYS A 105 -24.68 2.13 -6.59
C LYS A 105 -24.05 3.40 -6.02
N SER A 106 -23.86 3.42 -4.69
CA SER A 106 -23.22 4.49 -3.96
C SER A 106 -22.37 3.91 -2.83
N ASP A 107 -21.14 4.40 -2.69
CA ASP A 107 -20.22 4.04 -1.60
C ASP A 107 -19.90 5.32 -0.83
N LEU A 108 -20.54 5.50 0.33
CA LEU A 108 -20.39 6.69 1.19
C LEU A 108 -19.10 6.65 2.01
N SER A 109 -18.39 5.52 2.02
CA SER A 109 -17.09 5.37 2.68
C SER A 109 -15.91 5.40 1.68
N SER A 110 -16.20 5.63 0.39
CA SER A 110 -15.20 5.65 -0.67
C SER A 110 -14.16 6.75 -0.45
N ASN A 111 -12.89 6.34 -0.48
CA ASN A 111 -11.75 7.24 -0.42
C ASN A 111 -11.12 7.47 -1.82
N ARG A 112 -11.91 7.35 -2.87
CA ARG A 112 -11.44 7.55 -4.25
C ARG A 112 -11.26 9.03 -4.55
N THR A 113 -10.36 9.30 -5.47
CA THR A 113 -10.18 10.64 -6.04
C THR A 113 -10.96 10.71 -7.35
N ASP A 114 -11.66 11.82 -7.60
CA ASP A 114 -12.33 12.04 -8.88
C ASP A 114 -11.29 12.02 -10.02
N PRO A 115 -11.48 11.17 -11.05
CA PRO A 115 -10.56 11.11 -12.20
C PRO A 115 -10.33 12.45 -12.90
N GLY A 116 -11.34 13.34 -12.90
CA GLY A 116 -11.25 14.69 -13.47
C GLY A 116 -10.31 15.62 -12.70
N SER A 117 -9.93 15.26 -11.48
CA SER A 117 -9.09 16.10 -10.63
C SER A 117 -7.59 15.98 -10.95
N PHE A 118 -7.12 14.84 -11.44
CA PHE A 118 -5.71 14.60 -11.72
C PHE A 118 -5.24 15.38 -12.95
N PRO A 119 -4.09 16.08 -12.91
CA PRO A 119 -3.60 16.93 -14.00
C PRO A 119 -2.88 16.10 -15.08
N PHE A 120 -3.59 15.19 -15.77
CA PHE A 120 -3.03 14.26 -16.76
C PHE A 120 -2.14 14.90 -17.82
N ALA A 121 -2.56 16.05 -18.38
CA ALA A 121 -1.80 16.73 -19.44
C ALA A 121 -0.45 17.23 -18.93
N THR A 122 -0.41 17.85 -17.75
CA THR A 122 0.82 18.33 -17.12
C THR A 122 1.72 17.16 -16.75
N TRP A 123 1.17 16.12 -16.15
CA TRP A 123 1.91 14.91 -15.77
C TRP A 123 2.54 14.23 -17.00
N ALA A 124 1.77 14.03 -18.07
CA ALA A 124 2.27 13.45 -19.33
C ALA A 124 3.39 14.30 -19.97
N LYS A 125 3.28 15.64 -19.90
CA LYS A 125 4.33 16.54 -20.37
C LYS A 125 5.63 16.35 -19.58
N LEU A 126 5.54 16.30 -18.24
CA LEU A 126 6.70 16.12 -17.37
C LEU A 126 7.34 14.75 -17.57
N MET A 127 6.53 13.67 -17.62
CA MET A 127 7.03 12.32 -17.89
C MET A 127 7.76 12.23 -19.23
N ARG A 128 7.24 12.83 -20.30
CA ARG A 128 7.91 12.85 -21.60
C ARG A 128 9.26 13.56 -21.50
N ARG A 129 9.33 14.70 -20.82
CA ARG A 129 10.57 15.42 -20.59
C ARG A 129 11.57 14.60 -19.80
N VAL A 130 11.16 13.95 -18.72
CA VAL A 130 12.03 13.07 -17.92
C VAL A 130 12.61 11.94 -18.78
N ILE A 131 11.78 11.29 -19.60
CA ILE A 131 12.23 10.23 -20.52
C ILE A 131 13.23 10.74 -21.55
N THR A 132 13.05 11.96 -22.04
CA THR A 132 13.95 12.55 -23.05
C THR A 132 15.28 13.00 -22.45
N ASP A 133 15.24 13.66 -21.27
CA ASP A 133 16.38 14.42 -20.77
C ASP A 133 17.24 13.64 -19.76
N ARG A 134 16.70 12.52 -19.19
CA ARG A 134 17.35 11.79 -18.08
C ARG A 134 17.57 10.30 -18.37
N GLN A 135 17.80 9.92 -19.62
CA GLN A 135 17.91 8.52 -20.02
C GLN A 135 18.91 7.72 -19.17
N ASP A 136 20.09 8.30 -18.93
CA ASP A 136 21.14 7.65 -18.13
C ASP A 136 20.73 7.44 -16.66
N ASP A 137 20.02 8.42 -16.06
CA ASP A 137 19.56 8.32 -14.68
C ASP A 137 18.40 7.31 -14.52
N LEU A 138 17.58 7.18 -15.57
CA LEU A 138 16.48 6.22 -15.59
C LEU A 138 16.96 4.76 -15.67
N MET A 139 18.20 4.52 -16.13
CA MET A 139 18.81 3.20 -16.20
C MET A 139 19.60 2.81 -14.94
N LYS A 140 19.71 3.71 -13.97
CA LYS A 140 20.37 3.45 -12.69
C LYS A 140 19.37 2.95 -11.63
N ILE A 141 19.87 2.13 -10.71
CA ILE A 141 19.10 1.76 -9.51
C ILE A 141 18.90 3.01 -8.65
N SER A 142 17.68 3.20 -8.17
CA SER A 142 17.36 4.30 -7.25
C SER A 142 18.09 4.14 -5.92
N PRO A 143 18.70 5.18 -5.37
CA PRO A 143 19.22 5.15 -3.99
C PRO A 143 18.12 4.71 -3.00
N GLY A 144 18.51 4.06 -1.91
CA GLY A 144 17.56 3.53 -0.91
C GLY A 144 16.60 4.57 -0.35
N GLU A 145 17.09 5.79 -0.16
CA GLU A 145 16.30 6.93 0.33
C GLU A 145 15.43 7.57 -0.77
N GLY A 146 15.63 7.22 -2.02
CA GLY A 146 15.04 7.89 -3.19
C GLY A 146 15.96 8.94 -3.82
N THR A 147 15.54 9.46 -4.98
CA THR A 147 16.35 10.43 -5.74
C THR A 147 16.53 11.75 -4.97
N TRP A 148 17.72 12.33 -5.10
CA TRP A 148 18.05 13.60 -4.44
C TRP A 148 17.11 14.73 -4.84
N GLU A 149 16.73 14.79 -6.10
CA GLU A 149 15.84 15.80 -6.66
C GLU A 149 14.46 15.77 -6.00
N LEU A 150 13.87 14.58 -5.83
CA LEU A 150 12.57 14.48 -5.17
C LEU A 150 12.67 14.83 -3.69
N ARG A 151 13.70 14.32 -3.00
CA ARG A 151 13.91 14.64 -1.57
C ARG A 151 14.12 16.15 -1.37
N LYS A 152 14.88 16.80 -2.24
CA LYS A 152 15.07 18.28 -2.23
C LYS A 152 13.77 19.01 -2.47
N ALA A 153 12.99 18.62 -3.47
CA ALA A 153 11.70 19.23 -3.78
C ALA A 153 10.72 19.11 -2.60
N ILE A 154 10.67 17.95 -1.94
CA ILE A 154 9.85 17.73 -0.74
C ILE A 154 10.34 18.61 0.43
N ALA A 155 11.64 18.70 0.69
CA ALA A 155 12.18 19.56 1.75
C ALA A 155 11.77 21.04 1.56
N MET A 156 11.88 21.55 0.33
CA MET A 156 11.44 22.90 -0.02
C MET A 156 9.93 23.10 0.17
N HIS A 157 9.13 22.12 -0.25
CA HIS A 157 7.68 22.16 -0.06
C HIS A 157 7.31 22.17 1.44
N LEU A 158 7.93 21.32 2.26
CA LEU A 158 7.69 21.29 3.70
C LEU A 158 8.09 22.60 4.39
N ALA A 159 9.19 23.21 3.99
CA ALA A 159 9.61 24.51 4.53
C ALA A 159 8.59 25.62 4.22
N SER A 160 8.06 25.65 2.99
CA SER A 160 7.12 26.70 2.57
C SER A 160 5.68 26.45 3.05
N PHE A 161 5.26 25.18 3.12
CA PHE A 161 3.87 24.84 3.39
C PHE A 161 3.59 24.46 4.85
N ARG A 162 4.57 23.86 5.57
CA ARG A 162 4.43 23.33 6.93
C ARG A 162 5.31 24.03 7.96
N ASP A 163 6.09 25.04 7.53
CA ASP A 163 7.12 25.67 8.38
C ASP A 163 8.08 24.64 9.01
N MET A 164 8.36 23.59 8.27
CA MET A 164 9.19 22.47 8.70
C MET A 164 10.56 22.54 8.02
N GLN A 165 11.58 22.94 8.78
CA GLN A 165 12.96 23.07 8.29
C GLN A 165 13.65 21.70 8.37
N VAL A 166 13.76 21.01 7.24
CA VAL A 166 14.39 19.69 7.13
C VAL A 166 15.34 19.62 5.95
N THR A 167 16.36 18.79 6.06
CA THR A 167 17.30 18.57 4.95
C THR A 167 16.86 17.39 4.09
N PRO A 168 17.24 17.35 2.80
CA PRO A 168 16.97 16.18 1.95
C PRO A 168 17.52 14.86 2.51
N GLY A 169 18.59 14.89 3.32
CA GLY A 169 19.18 13.73 3.95
C GLY A 169 18.29 13.07 5.02
N GLN A 170 17.30 13.80 5.55
CA GLN A 170 16.32 13.27 6.52
C GLN A 170 15.11 12.62 5.85
N ILE A 171 14.96 12.73 4.54
CA ILE A 171 13.77 12.29 3.80
C ILE A 171 14.01 10.94 3.15
N ILE A 172 13.12 10.00 3.41
CA ILE A 172 13.10 8.66 2.80
C ILE A 172 11.82 8.52 1.99
N ILE A 173 11.97 8.11 0.72
CA ILE A 173 10.86 7.87 -0.22
C ILE A 173 10.51 6.39 -0.23
N GLY A 174 9.22 6.06 -0.32
CA GLY A 174 8.78 4.67 -0.44
C GLY A 174 7.42 4.51 -1.13
N ALA A 175 7.13 3.28 -1.59
CA ALA A 175 5.93 2.95 -2.34
C ALA A 175 4.69 2.79 -1.44
N GLY A 176 4.26 3.88 -0.84
CA GLY A 176 3.08 3.96 0.03
C GLY A 176 3.42 3.76 1.51
N THR A 177 2.51 4.23 2.37
CA THR A 177 2.71 4.22 3.84
C THR A 177 2.84 2.81 4.41
N GLU A 178 2.21 1.81 3.82
CA GLU A 178 2.29 0.41 4.25
C GLU A 178 3.73 -0.13 4.25
N TYR A 179 4.47 0.18 3.18
CA TYR A 179 5.90 -0.13 3.07
C TYR A 179 6.72 0.64 4.12
N MET A 180 6.40 1.93 4.29
CA MET A 180 7.10 2.80 5.23
C MET A 180 6.94 2.32 6.69
N TYR A 181 5.74 1.84 7.08
CA TYR A 181 5.55 1.26 8.43
C TYR A 181 6.43 0.03 8.64
N SER A 182 6.52 -0.86 7.65
CA SER A 182 7.40 -2.03 7.74
C SER A 182 8.87 -1.65 7.81
N LEU A 183 9.27 -0.59 7.11
CA LEU A 183 10.63 -0.06 7.13
C LEU A 183 10.97 0.60 8.48
N LEU A 184 10.01 1.34 9.07
CA LEU A 184 10.17 1.92 10.42
C LEU A 184 10.32 0.84 11.49
N ILE A 185 9.60 -0.28 11.39
CA ILE A 185 9.78 -1.41 12.31
C ILE A 185 11.19 -1.97 12.23
N GLN A 186 11.79 -2.06 11.04
CA GLN A 186 13.16 -2.51 10.87
C GLN A 186 14.16 -1.51 11.44
N LEU A 187 13.88 -0.21 11.30
CA LEU A 187 14.73 0.86 11.80
C LEU A 187 14.70 0.97 13.33
N LEU A 188 13.49 1.00 13.90
CA LEU A 188 13.26 1.27 15.33
C LEU A 188 13.41 0.03 16.22
N GLY A 189 13.13 -1.15 15.68
CA GLY A 189 13.25 -2.43 16.38
C GLY A 189 11.95 -3.22 16.47
N ARG A 190 12.06 -4.55 16.35
CA ARG A 190 10.93 -5.50 16.47
C ARG A 190 10.62 -5.85 17.92
N ASP A 191 11.51 -5.54 18.83
CA ASP A 191 11.41 -5.74 20.28
C ASP A 191 10.59 -4.64 20.98
N LYS A 192 10.34 -3.53 20.28
CA LYS A 192 9.57 -2.38 20.77
C LYS A 192 8.06 -2.67 20.83
N VAL A 193 7.40 -1.97 21.75
CA VAL A 193 5.95 -1.95 21.86
C VAL A 193 5.40 -0.75 21.12
N TYR A 194 4.61 -1.02 20.06
CA TYR A 194 3.97 0.01 19.24
C TYR A 194 2.55 0.28 19.75
N CYS A 195 2.19 1.53 19.91
CA CYS A 195 0.88 1.94 20.38
C CYS A 195 0.12 2.64 19.25
N VAL A 196 -1.13 2.22 19.02
CA VAL A 196 -2.02 2.79 18.01
C VAL A 196 -3.28 3.37 18.64
N GLU A 197 -3.92 4.30 17.94
CA GLU A 197 -5.15 4.95 18.35
C GLU A 197 -6.34 3.97 18.37
N ASP A 198 -7.25 4.11 19.36
CA ASP A 198 -8.53 3.41 19.46
C ASP A 198 -9.66 4.40 19.77
N PRO A 199 -10.57 4.69 18.80
CA PRO A 199 -10.67 4.07 17.47
C PRO A 199 -9.51 4.44 16.56
N GLY A 200 -9.24 3.64 15.52
CA GLY A 200 -8.14 3.92 14.62
C GLY A 200 -8.23 3.17 13.29
N TYR A 201 -7.33 3.50 12.40
CA TYR A 201 -7.25 2.83 11.10
C TYR A 201 -6.73 1.39 11.25
N SER A 202 -7.65 0.44 11.25
CA SER A 202 -7.39 -1.00 11.52
C SER A 202 -6.25 -1.61 10.71
N LYS A 203 -5.91 -1.03 9.55
CA LYS A 203 -4.82 -1.52 8.70
C LYS A 203 -3.44 -1.32 9.34
N ILE A 204 -3.24 -0.28 10.15
CA ILE A 204 -1.99 -0.04 10.88
C ILE A 204 -1.72 -1.20 11.83
N ALA A 205 -2.69 -1.56 12.67
CA ALA A 205 -2.59 -2.68 13.59
C ALA A 205 -2.32 -4.01 12.88
N ARG A 206 -2.99 -4.26 11.73
CA ARG A 206 -2.74 -5.45 10.90
C ARG A 206 -1.32 -5.50 10.34
N ILE A 207 -0.74 -4.35 9.97
CA ILE A 207 0.64 -4.28 9.51
C ILE A 207 1.60 -4.58 10.65
N TYR A 208 1.37 -4.04 11.85
CA TYR A 208 2.17 -4.37 13.03
C TYR A 208 2.09 -5.86 13.36
N ALA A 209 0.88 -6.44 13.38
CA ALA A 209 0.69 -7.87 13.57
C ALA A 209 1.43 -8.72 12.51
N SER A 210 1.33 -8.36 11.23
CA SER A 210 2.01 -9.09 10.14
C SER A 210 3.54 -9.02 10.19
N ASN A 211 4.08 -8.00 10.86
CA ASN A 211 5.53 -7.85 11.10
C ASN A 211 5.98 -8.51 12.41
N ASN A 212 5.08 -9.20 13.15
CA ASN A 212 5.35 -9.87 14.42
C ASN A 212 5.93 -8.94 15.50
N VAL A 213 5.47 -7.68 15.56
CA VAL A 213 5.81 -6.77 16.64
C VAL A 213 4.70 -6.73 17.69
N LYS A 214 5.08 -6.44 18.93
CA LYS A 214 4.11 -6.19 20.00
C LYS A 214 3.43 -4.84 19.76
N PHE A 215 2.12 -4.80 19.87
CA PHE A 215 1.38 -3.55 19.78
C PHE A 215 0.19 -3.54 20.73
N CYS A 216 -0.26 -2.35 21.08
CA CYS A 216 -1.41 -2.11 21.93
C CYS A 216 -2.28 -1.01 21.36
N TYR A 217 -3.48 -0.88 21.89
CA TYR A 217 -4.43 0.16 21.56
C TYR A 217 -4.54 1.14 22.71
N ALA A 218 -4.40 2.43 22.46
CA ALA A 218 -4.62 3.49 23.45
C ALA A 218 -5.93 4.21 23.15
N GLY A 219 -6.80 4.27 24.16
CA GLY A 219 -8.08 4.99 24.06
C GLY A 219 -7.88 6.47 23.84
N MET A 220 -8.86 7.07 23.17
CA MET A 220 -8.93 8.49 22.86
C MET A 220 -10.04 9.19 23.64
N ASP A 221 -9.96 10.52 23.69
CA ASP A 221 -11.02 11.42 24.07
C ASP A 221 -11.22 12.48 22.96
N ASP A 222 -11.97 13.55 23.25
CA ASP A 222 -12.24 14.64 22.29
C ASP A 222 -10.96 15.43 21.89
N GLU A 223 -9.84 15.22 22.58
CA GLU A 223 -8.54 15.85 22.29
C GLU A 223 -7.55 14.87 21.63
N GLY A 224 -7.95 13.62 21.35
CA GLY A 224 -7.12 12.60 20.73
C GLY A 224 -6.58 11.56 21.72
N MET A 225 -5.47 10.90 21.38
CA MET A 225 -4.87 9.83 22.18
C MET A 225 -4.52 10.29 23.60
N LYS A 226 -4.98 9.54 24.62
CA LYS A 226 -4.72 9.82 26.03
C LYS A 226 -3.29 9.41 26.43
N PRO A 227 -2.47 10.32 26.99
CA PRO A 227 -1.12 9.99 27.43
C PRO A 227 -1.07 8.92 28.55
N GLU A 228 -2.12 8.86 29.39
CA GLU A 228 -2.26 7.84 30.44
C GLU A 228 -2.39 6.45 29.82
N ALA A 229 -3.26 6.31 28.78
CA ALA A 229 -3.43 5.04 28.06
C ALA A 229 -2.13 4.60 27.38
N VAL A 230 -1.33 5.53 26.85
CA VAL A 230 0.01 5.24 26.30
C VAL A 230 0.95 4.69 27.37
N ARG A 231 0.92 5.26 28.59
CA ARG A 231 1.73 4.78 29.71
C ARG A 231 1.29 3.40 30.19
N GLU A 232 -0.02 3.16 30.30
CA GLU A 232 -0.59 1.86 30.66
C GLU A 232 -0.19 0.76 29.65
N CYS A 233 -0.12 1.09 28.39
CA CYS A 233 0.41 0.23 27.32
C CYS A 233 1.91 -0.08 27.45
N MET A 234 2.66 0.64 28.30
CA MET A 234 4.12 0.57 28.34
C MET A 234 4.76 0.77 26.96
N ALA A 235 4.20 1.65 26.15
CA ALA A 235 4.62 1.87 24.79
C ALA A 235 6.03 2.46 24.68
N ASP A 236 6.74 2.05 23.63
CA ASP A 236 8.00 2.67 23.18
C ASP A 236 7.77 3.58 21.98
N ILE A 237 6.86 3.20 21.10
CA ILE A 237 6.55 3.93 19.87
C ILE A 237 5.04 4.23 19.83
N VAL A 238 4.68 5.48 19.62
CA VAL A 238 3.29 5.93 19.46
C VAL A 238 3.05 6.28 18.00
N HIS A 239 1.96 5.79 17.40
CA HIS A 239 1.56 6.07 16.03
C HIS A 239 0.21 6.79 16.04
N ILE A 240 0.19 8.05 15.62
CA ILE A 240 -0.96 8.96 15.71
C ILE A 240 -1.13 9.80 14.44
N SER A 241 -2.36 10.30 14.24
CA SER A 241 -2.72 11.24 13.19
C SER A 241 -3.24 12.56 13.80
N PRO A 242 -2.35 13.41 14.37
CA PRO A 242 -2.77 14.53 15.24
C PRO A 242 -3.37 15.71 14.49
N THR A 243 -3.15 15.82 13.19
CA THR A 243 -3.67 16.94 12.38
C THR A 243 -5.11 16.71 11.96
N HIS A 244 -5.47 15.47 11.67
CA HIS A 244 -6.80 15.02 11.29
C HIS A 244 -6.91 13.52 11.50
N HIS A 245 -7.47 13.15 12.64
CA HIS A 245 -7.57 11.74 13.02
C HIS A 245 -8.59 10.99 12.16
N TYR A 246 -8.19 9.81 11.65
CA TYR A 246 -9.12 8.90 10.98
C TYR A 246 -9.49 7.73 11.90
N PRO A 247 -10.79 7.45 12.13
CA PRO A 247 -11.94 7.99 11.41
C PRO A 247 -12.66 9.17 12.06
N THR A 248 -12.29 9.62 13.26
CA THR A 248 -13.11 10.56 14.07
C THR A 248 -13.12 11.99 13.54
N GLY A 249 -12.12 12.41 12.76
CA GLY A 249 -11.96 13.80 12.32
C GLY A 249 -11.33 14.73 13.37
N ILE A 250 -11.06 14.24 14.58
CA ILE A 250 -10.50 15.04 15.68
C ILE A 250 -9.17 15.66 15.28
N THR A 251 -8.99 16.93 15.58
CA THR A 251 -7.71 17.63 15.52
C THR A 251 -7.14 17.75 16.92
N MET A 252 -5.99 17.13 17.17
CA MET A 252 -5.33 17.15 18.48
C MET A 252 -4.86 18.57 18.85
N PRO A 253 -5.28 19.12 19.98
CA PRO A 253 -4.86 20.45 20.44
C PRO A 253 -3.38 20.46 20.81
N VAL A 254 -2.80 21.66 20.83
CA VAL A 254 -1.36 21.83 21.10
C VAL A 254 -0.96 21.34 22.49
N SER A 255 -1.83 21.48 23.49
CA SER A 255 -1.64 20.95 24.85
C SER A 255 -1.33 19.44 24.83
N ARG A 256 -2.22 18.68 24.19
CA ARG A 256 -2.10 17.22 24.08
C ARG A 256 -0.84 16.80 23.30
N ARG A 257 -0.45 17.57 22.26
CA ARG A 257 0.80 17.33 21.52
C ARG A 257 2.02 17.49 22.43
N PHE A 258 2.06 18.50 23.29
CA PHE A 258 3.13 18.68 24.26
C PHE A 258 3.15 17.60 25.34
N GLU A 259 1.99 17.11 25.79
CA GLU A 259 1.93 15.97 26.72
C GLU A 259 2.55 14.70 26.14
N LEU A 260 2.24 14.40 24.87
CA LEU A 260 2.84 13.25 24.16
C LEU A 260 4.33 13.47 23.87
N LEU A 261 4.75 14.69 23.53
CA LEU A 261 6.19 15.01 23.38
C LEU A 261 6.93 14.87 24.71
N ALA A 262 6.32 15.30 25.84
CA ALA A 262 6.89 15.09 27.16
C ALA A 262 7.03 13.60 27.48
N TRP A 263 6.00 12.78 27.18
CA TRP A 263 6.09 11.32 27.31
C TRP A 263 7.26 10.73 26.48
N ALA A 264 7.43 11.16 25.23
CA ALA A 264 8.51 10.67 24.38
C ALA A 264 9.90 11.05 24.93
N ASN A 265 10.01 12.19 25.60
CA ASN A 265 11.25 12.67 26.22
C ASN A 265 11.63 11.94 27.51
N GLU A 266 10.72 11.20 28.15
CA GLU A 266 11.01 10.44 29.38
C GLU A 266 12.05 9.32 29.15
N LYS A 267 12.18 8.81 27.88
CA LYS A 267 13.18 7.78 27.54
C LYS A 267 13.84 8.08 26.19
N PRO A 268 15.13 7.77 26.03
CA PRO A 268 15.88 8.10 24.81
C PRO A 268 15.37 7.37 23.56
N ASP A 269 14.84 6.17 23.70
CA ASP A 269 14.41 5.27 22.63
C ASP A 269 12.90 5.26 22.37
N ARG A 270 12.16 6.23 22.92
CA ARG A 270 10.76 6.50 22.59
C ARG A 270 10.65 7.44 21.41
N TYR A 271 9.68 7.16 20.51
CA TYR A 271 9.38 7.98 19.34
C TYR A 271 7.89 8.09 19.11
N ILE A 272 7.50 9.15 18.38
CA ILE A 272 6.14 9.38 17.89
C ILE A 272 6.20 9.32 16.36
N ILE A 273 5.38 8.48 15.76
CA ILE A 273 5.11 8.47 14.32
C ILE A 273 3.89 9.35 14.09
N GLU A 274 4.09 10.50 13.45
CA GLU A 274 3.05 11.43 13.04
C GLU A 274 2.64 11.12 11.61
N ASP A 275 1.48 10.48 11.42
CA ASP A 275 0.91 10.15 10.09
C ASP A 275 -0.01 11.29 9.63
N ASP A 276 0.48 12.10 8.71
CA ASP A 276 -0.17 13.30 8.20
C ASP A 276 -0.66 13.08 6.77
N TYR A 277 -1.72 12.29 6.60
CA TYR A 277 -2.16 11.74 5.32
C TYR A 277 -3.01 12.67 4.43
N ASP A 278 -3.66 13.71 4.97
CA ASP A 278 -4.59 14.58 4.23
C ASP A 278 -4.63 16.05 4.68
N SER A 279 -3.66 16.49 5.43
CA SER A 279 -3.57 17.84 6.01
C SER A 279 -3.54 18.99 4.99
N GLU A 280 -3.22 18.70 3.74
CA GLU A 280 -3.33 19.62 2.62
C GLU A 280 -4.77 20.07 2.37
N PHE A 281 -5.77 19.28 2.82
CA PHE A 281 -7.21 19.51 2.61
C PHE A 281 -7.92 20.11 3.82
N ARG A 282 -7.26 21.01 4.55
CA ARG A 282 -7.95 21.83 5.52
C ARG A 282 -8.79 22.89 4.82
N MET A 283 -10.12 22.89 5.09
CA MET A 283 -11.08 23.74 4.38
C MET A 283 -11.23 25.10 5.04
N THR A 284 -10.93 25.22 6.33
CA THR A 284 -11.08 26.44 7.12
C THR A 284 -9.78 26.81 7.84
N GLY A 285 -9.42 28.09 7.82
CA GLY A 285 -8.26 28.60 8.53
C GLY A 285 -6.90 28.28 7.90
N LYS A 286 -5.82 28.51 8.65
CA LYS A 286 -4.45 28.19 8.27
C LYS A 286 -4.15 26.72 8.54
N THR A 287 -3.10 26.20 7.87
CA THR A 287 -2.55 24.87 8.17
C THR A 287 -2.15 24.77 9.63
N ILE A 288 -2.47 23.64 10.26
CA ILE A 288 -2.09 23.37 11.65
C ILE A 288 -0.60 22.99 11.67
N PRO A 289 0.20 23.55 12.60
CA PRO A 289 1.58 23.10 12.79
C PRO A 289 1.62 21.59 13.07
N THR A 290 2.62 20.90 12.53
CA THR A 290 2.83 19.48 12.79
C THR A 290 3.47 19.28 14.17
N MET A 291 3.40 18.07 14.74
CA MET A 291 4.19 17.76 15.93
C MET A 291 5.69 17.85 15.61
N LYS A 292 6.10 17.42 14.39
CA LYS A 292 7.48 17.52 13.93
C LYS A 292 7.99 18.96 13.92
N SER A 293 7.15 19.96 13.56
CA SER A 293 7.57 21.37 13.51
C SER A 293 7.79 21.99 14.90
N ILE A 294 7.18 21.43 15.95
CA ILE A 294 7.33 21.89 17.34
C ILE A 294 8.26 20.98 18.18
N ASP A 295 8.76 19.91 17.61
CA ASP A 295 9.64 18.94 18.25
C ASP A 295 11.08 19.43 18.26
N ILE A 296 11.56 19.91 19.40
CA ILE A 296 12.94 20.34 19.61
C ILE A 296 13.86 19.21 20.07
N SER A 297 13.31 18.05 20.38
CA SER A 297 14.03 16.91 21.00
C SER A 297 14.27 15.75 20.02
N GLU A 298 13.92 15.91 18.76
CA GLU A 298 14.11 14.90 17.70
C GLU A 298 13.42 13.56 18.00
N LYS A 299 12.19 13.61 18.54
CA LYS A 299 11.37 12.45 18.90
C LYS A 299 10.30 12.12 17.87
N VAL A 300 9.99 13.02 16.93
CA VAL A 300 8.93 12.85 15.96
C VAL A 300 9.46 12.41 14.61
N ILE A 301 8.92 11.29 14.11
CA ILE A 301 9.04 10.81 12.74
C ILE A 301 7.79 11.25 12.00
N TYR A 302 7.92 12.16 11.05
CA TYR A 302 6.80 12.65 10.25
C TYR A 302 6.62 11.79 9.00
N MET A 303 5.38 11.49 8.67
CA MET A 303 5.02 10.73 7.46
C MET A 303 3.94 11.45 6.67
N ASN A 304 4.03 11.37 5.34
CA ASN A 304 3.00 11.89 4.45
C ASN A 304 2.95 11.07 3.15
N THR A 305 1.87 11.25 2.37
CA THR A 305 1.63 10.52 1.13
C THR A 305 1.04 11.39 0.02
N PHE A 306 1.55 11.24 -1.20
CA PHE A 306 0.96 11.85 -2.39
C PHE A 306 -0.28 11.08 -2.90
N SER A 307 -0.59 9.93 -2.30
CA SER A 307 -1.74 9.11 -2.72
C SER A 307 -3.09 9.81 -2.50
N ARG A 308 -3.18 10.76 -1.57
CA ARG A 308 -4.38 11.56 -1.30
C ARG A 308 -4.42 12.83 -2.11
N THR A 309 -3.28 13.46 -2.26
CA THR A 309 -3.17 14.77 -2.92
C THR A 309 -3.13 14.66 -4.44
N LEU A 310 -2.67 13.55 -5.02
CA LEU A 310 -2.60 13.31 -6.46
C LEU A 310 -3.55 12.20 -6.90
N THR A 311 -3.15 10.93 -6.70
CA THR A 311 -3.97 9.76 -7.04
C THR A 311 -3.55 8.55 -6.20
N PRO A 312 -4.47 7.68 -5.78
CA PRO A 312 -4.14 6.49 -5.00
C PRO A 312 -3.15 5.54 -5.68
N THR A 313 -3.07 5.57 -7.01
CA THR A 313 -2.21 4.68 -7.79
C THR A 313 -0.77 5.16 -7.92
N ILE A 314 -0.46 6.41 -7.59
CA ILE A 314 0.91 6.94 -7.66
C ILE A 314 1.84 6.26 -6.66
N ARG A 315 1.29 5.82 -5.54
CA ARG A 315 1.99 5.05 -4.50
C ARG A 315 3.30 5.68 -4.02
N ILE A 316 3.40 7.00 -3.98
CA ILE A 316 4.56 7.71 -3.43
C ILE A 316 4.19 8.24 -2.06
N SER A 317 4.97 7.83 -1.07
CA SER A 317 4.92 8.35 0.30
C SER A 317 6.34 8.68 0.75
N TYR A 318 6.46 9.47 1.79
CA TYR A 318 7.76 9.80 2.36
C TYR A 318 7.68 9.90 3.88
N MET A 319 8.83 9.71 4.53
CA MET A 319 9.00 10.00 5.94
C MET A 319 10.18 10.97 6.14
N VAL A 320 10.08 11.78 7.17
CA VAL A 320 11.12 12.68 7.63
C VAL A 320 11.64 12.15 8.96
N LEU A 321 12.85 11.66 8.95
CA LEU A 321 13.49 11.11 10.13
C LEU A 321 14.21 12.21 10.94
N PRO A 322 14.27 12.10 12.27
CA PRO A 322 15.28 12.79 13.06
C PRO A 322 16.69 12.54 12.52
N PRO A 323 17.63 13.49 12.59
CA PRO A 323 18.97 13.35 12.01
C PRO A 323 19.71 12.08 12.43
N HIS A 324 19.64 11.71 13.73
CA HIS A 324 20.26 10.50 14.25
C HIS A 324 19.64 9.21 13.69
N LEU A 325 18.31 9.20 13.45
CA LEU A 325 17.64 8.05 12.83
C LEU A 325 17.92 8.00 11.32
N ALA A 326 18.10 9.14 10.65
CA ALA A 326 18.53 9.18 9.26
C ALA A 326 19.94 8.59 9.09
N ALA A 327 20.85 8.89 9.99
CA ALA A 327 22.18 8.26 10.02
C ALA A 327 22.10 6.74 10.27
N THR A 328 21.25 6.31 11.24
CA THR A 328 20.99 4.89 11.49
C THR A 328 20.38 4.18 10.30
N TYR A 329 19.49 4.86 9.56
CA TYR A 329 18.89 4.32 8.33
C TYR A 329 19.98 4.05 7.28
N GLN A 330 20.87 5.00 7.04
CA GLN A 330 21.99 4.82 6.11
C GLN A 330 22.92 3.68 6.52
N GLU A 331 23.20 3.55 7.80
CA GLU A 331 24.07 2.47 8.30
C GLU A 331 23.43 1.08 8.17
N LYS A 332 22.13 0.96 8.43
CA LYS A 332 21.45 -0.35 8.55
C LYS A 332 20.66 -0.77 7.33
N LEU A 333 20.15 0.18 6.54
CA LEU A 333 19.12 -0.07 5.51
C LEU A 333 19.46 0.49 4.13
N ASP A 334 20.67 1.04 3.90
CA ASP A 334 21.11 1.61 2.62
C ASP A 334 21.21 0.58 1.49
N PHE A 335 21.32 -0.71 1.85
CA PHE A 335 21.36 -1.82 0.88
C PHE A 335 20.03 -2.05 0.14
N TYR A 336 18.91 -1.48 0.62
CA TYR A 336 17.66 -1.48 -0.12
C TYR A 336 17.70 -0.48 -1.28
N ALA A 337 17.15 -0.87 -2.43
CA ALA A 337 16.79 0.10 -3.47
C ALA A 337 15.45 0.76 -3.13
N CYS A 338 15.27 2.03 -3.49
CA CYS A 338 13.98 2.68 -3.34
C CYS A 338 12.91 1.95 -4.15
N THR A 339 11.75 1.74 -3.53
CA THR A 339 10.62 1.03 -4.13
C THR A 339 9.81 1.85 -5.12
N VAL A 340 10.10 3.15 -5.25
CA VAL A 340 9.48 4.05 -6.22
C VAL A 340 10.38 4.18 -7.44
N SER A 341 9.80 4.04 -8.63
CA SER A 341 10.53 4.15 -9.89
C SER A 341 11.12 5.56 -10.10
N ASN A 342 12.32 5.62 -10.67
CA ASN A 342 12.99 6.89 -11.00
C ASN A 342 12.15 7.74 -11.97
N PHE A 343 11.34 7.12 -12.82
CA PHE A 343 10.42 7.82 -13.73
C PHE A 343 9.44 8.70 -12.95
N GLU A 344 8.75 8.13 -11.96
CA GLU A 344 7.80 8.86 -11.12
C GLU A 344 8.51 9.83 -10.19
N GLN A 345 9.66 9.47 -9.63
CA GLN A 345 10.39 10.34 -8.71
C GLN A 345 10.82 11.65 -9.41
N TYR A 346 11.45 11.57 -10.58
CA TYR A 346 11.85 12.77 -11.32
C TYR A 346 10.66 13.58 -11.83
N ALA A 347 9.57 12.90 -12.27
CA ALA A 347 8.37 13.62 -12.70
C ALA A 347 7.70 14.36 -11.54
N LEU A 348 7.63 13.74 -10.35
CA LEU A 348 7.07 14.38 -9.16
C LEU A 348 7.96 15.51 -8.65
N ALA A 349 9.29 15.34 -8.67
CA ALA A 349 10.23 16.42 -8.33
C ALA A 349 9.98 17.65 -9.19
N ALA A 350 9.93 17.48 -10.51
CA ALA A 350 9.65 18.57 -11.44
C ALA A 350 8.24 19.17 -11.25
N PHE A 351 7.24 18.33 -10.92
CA PHE A 351 5.89 18.79 -10.65
C PHE A 351 5.81 19.70 -9.42
N ILE A 352 6.60 19.41 -8.38
CA ILE A 352 6.71 20.24 -7.18
C ILE A 352 7.52 21.50 -7.47
N GLU A 353 8.73 21.38 -8.02
CA GLU A 353 9.68 22.48 -8.23
C GLU A 353 9.14 23.56 -9.17
N GLU A 354 8.36 23.18 -10.20
CA GLU A 354 7.75 24.12 -11.15
C GLU A 354 6.43 24.72 -10.66
N GLY A 355 6.04 24.42 -9.40
CA GLY A 355 4.83 24.98 -8.76
C GLY A 355 3.52 24.38 -9.27
N TYR A 356 3.55 23.31 -10.05
CA TYR A 356 2.32 22.61 -10.49
C TYR A 356 1.61 21.93 -9.34
N PHE A 357 2.36 21.40 -8.37
CA PHE A 357 1.79 20.75 -7.19
C PHE A 357 0.98 21.75 -6.34
N GLU A 358 1.51 22.92 -6.06
CA GLU A 358 0.82 23.96 -5.30
C GLU A 358 -0.45 24.44 -6.03
N LYS A 359 -0.36 24.69 -7.34
CA LYS A 359 -1.53 25.04 -8.18
C LYS A 359 -2.59 23.93 -8.14
N HIS A 360 -2.16 22.67 -8.16
CA HIS A 360 -3.06 21.52 -8.05
C HIS A 360 -3.74 21.48 -6.68
N LEU A 361 -2.98 21.62 -5.58
CA LEU A 361 -3.54 21.64 -4.22
C LEU A 361 -4.58 22.76 -4.06
N ASN A 362 -4.30 23.97 -4.54
CA ASN A 362 -5.23 25.10 -4.45
C ASN A 362 -6.54 24.81 -5.22
N ARG A 363 -6.44 24.21 -6.42
CA ARG A 363 -7.61 23.79 -7.19
C ARG A 363 -8.41 22.70 -6.45
N MET A 364 -7.73 21.71 -5.86
CA MET A 364 -8.38 20.64 -5.13
C MET A 364 -9.07 21.13 -3.86
N ARG A 365 -8.47 22.07 -3.12
CA ARG A 365 -9.13 22.69 -1.96
C ARG A 365 -10.44 23.36 -2.36
N LEU A 366 -10.43 24.16 -3.42
CA LEU A 366 -11.66 24.79 -3.93
C LEU A 366 -12.71 23.78 -4.35
N TYR A 367 -12.28 22.72 -5.03
CA TYR A 367 -13.19 21.61 -5.43
C TYR A 367 -13.81 20.95 -4.20
N TYR A 368 -13.00 20.53 -3.24
CA TYR A 368 -13.49 19.82 -2.04
C TYR A 368 -14.29 20.75 -1.12
N THR A 369 -13.98 22.03 -1.02
CA THR A 369 -14.81 22.99 -0.30
C THR A 369 -16.21 23.05 -0.87
N LYS A 370 -16.34 23.20 -2.21
CA LYS A 370 -17.64 23.20 -2.88
C LYS A 370 -18.38 21.87 -2.72
N GLN A 371 -17.66 20.76 -2.83
CA GLN A 371 -18.21 19.42 -2.69
C GLN A 371 -18.77 19.21 -1.26
N ARG A 372 -17.98 19.58 -0.24
CA ARG A 372 -18.40 19.54 1.15
C ARG A 372 -19.65 20.40 1.39
N GLU A 373 -19.65 21.65 0.93
CA GLU A 373 -20.79 22.55 1.08
C GLU A 373 -22.05 21.97 0.42
N ALA A 374 -21.93 21.41 -0.79
CA ALA A 374 -23.03 20.79 -1.48
C ALA A 374 -23.57 19.55 -0.74
N VAL A 375 -22.70 18.68 -0.21
CA VAL A 375 -23.11 17.54 0.60
C VAL A 375 -23.78 17.97 1.89
N LEU A 376 -23.21 18.93 2.62
CA LEU A 376 -23.78 19.43 3.87
C LEU A 376 -25.09 20.20 3.65
N SER A 377 -25.29 20.83 2.49
CA SER A 377 -26.54 21.50 2.17
C SER A 377 -27.71 20.53 2.07
N VAL A 378 -27.48 19.32 1.56
CA VAL A 378 -28.51 18.27 1.48
C VAL A 378 -29.09 17.96 2.87
N LEU A 379 -28.23 17.84 3.88
CA LEU A 379 -28.68 17.56 5.28
C LEU A 379 -29.45 18.74 5.92
N LYS A 380 -29.43 19.93 5.31
CA LYS A 380 -30.18 21.09 5.78
C LYS A 380 -31.55 21.25 5.10
N GLU A 381 -31.80 20.51 4.04
CA GLU A 381 -33.06 20.53 3.28
C GLU A 381 -34.12 19.64 3.93
N GLU A 382 -35.40 20.01 3.81
CA GLU A 382 -36.50 19.10 4.13
C GLU A 382 -36.67 18.05 3.04
N PRO A 383 -36.89 16.76 3.37
CA PRO A 383 -37.15 16.21 4.73
C PRO A 383 -35.88 15.74 5.46
N PHE A 384 -34.67 16.02 4.99
CA PHE A 384 -33.42 15.38 5.46
C PHE A 384 -32.85 15.95 6.76
N LYS A 385 -33.36 17.07 7.25
CA LYS A 385 -32.91 17.66 8.53
C LYS A 385 -33.05 16.71 9.73
N CYS A 386 -34.03 15.80 9.69
CA CYS A 386 -34.26 14.84 10.75
C CYS A 386 -33.29 13.65 10.74
N VAL A 387 -32.55 13.42 9.64
CA VAL A 387 -31.71 12.25 9.45
C VAL A 387 -30.63 12.15 10.55
N GLY A 388 -30.00 13.26 10.91
CA GLY A 388 -28.97 13.22 11.94
C GLY A 388 -28.17 14.50 12.08
N ARG A 389 -27.11 14.43 12.90
CA ARG A 389 -26.19 15.53 13.20
C ARG A 389 -24.82 15.27 12.57
N VAL A 390 -24.22 16.32 12.04
CA VAL A 390 -22.86 16.28 11.49
C VAL A 390 -21.83 16.68 12.55
N ARG A 391 -20.74 15.91 12.66
CA ARG A 391 -19.56 16.23 13.47
C ARG A 391 -18.30 16.25 12.62
N GLU A 392 -17.30 17.02 13.02
CA GLU A 392 -15.93 17.05 12.47
C GLU A 392 -15.87 17.26 10.93
N ALA A 393 -16.65 18.26 10.43
CA ALA A 393 -16.71 18.54 8.99
C ALA A 393 -15.70 19.59 8.50
N ASP A 394 -14.81 20.12 9.36
CA ASP A 394 -13.98 21.30 9.06
C ASP A 394 -12.62 20.98 8.44
N SER A 395 -12.20 19.74 8.46
CA SER A 395 -10.94 19.28 7.84
C SER A 395 -11.09 17.92 7.18
N GLY A 396 -10.11 17.58 6.32
CA GLY A 396 -10.05 16.31 5.60
C GLY A 396 -11.15 16.13 4.56
N LEU A 397 -11.41 14.89 4.19
CA LEU A 397 -12.33 14.52 3.10
C LEU A 397 -13.51 13.66 3.58
N HIS A 398 -13.78 13.64 4.88
CA HIS A 398 -14.90 12.93 5.49
C HIS A 398 -15.47 13.72 6.68
N PHE A 399 -16.63 13.33 7.13
CA PHE A 399 -17.24 13.79 8.39
C PHE A 399 -17.98 12.63 9.06
N ILE A 400 -18.36 12.79 10.31
CA ILE A 400 -19.18 11.84 11.04
C ILE A 400 -20.64 12.29 10.96
N LEU A 401 -21.52 11.37 10.54
CA LEU A 401 -22.96 11.53 10.58
C LEU A 401 -23.52 10.69 11.72
N GLU A 402 -24.00 11.34 12.77
CA GLU A 402 -24.76 10.72 13.87
C GLU A 402 -26.20 10.60 13.43
N LEU A 403 -26.65 9.38 13.12
CA LEU A 403 -28.02 9.14 12.67
C LEU A 403 -28.99 9.20 13.86
N ASN A 404 -30.11 9.86 13.65
CA ASN A 404 -31.23 9.82 14.58
C ASN A 404 -32.06 8.56 14.31
N THR A 405 -31.70 7.43 14.90
CA THR A 405 -32.34 6.13 14.66
C THR A 405 -32.30 5.25 15.91
N LEU A 406 -33.24 4.31 15.99
CA LEU A 406 -33.27 3.26 17.02
C LEU A 406 -32.67 1.92 16.50
N LEU A 407 -32.30 1.86 15.24
CA LEU A 407 -31.71 0.67 14.65
C LEU A 407 -30.24 0.55 15.04
N SER A 408 -29.75 -0.65 15.26
CA SER A 408 -28.32 -0.89 15.44
C SER A 408 -27.53 -0.57 14.17
N ASP A 409 -26.23 -0.29 14.31
CA ASP A 409 -25.32 -0.01 13.18
C ASP A 409 -25.40 -1.08 12.08
N ASN A 410 -25.43 -2.37 12.49
CA ASN A 410 -25.53 -3.49 11.57
C ASN A 410 -26.87 -3.54 10.82
N GLU A 411 -27.97 -3.14 11.47
CA GLU A 411 -29.28 -3.06 10.81
C GLU A 411 -29.33 -1.93 9.81
N VAL A 412 -28.82 -0.75 10.17
CA VAL A 412 -28.70 0.39 9.24
C VAL A 412 -27.87 -0.01 8.02
N LYS A 413 -26.69 -0.58 8.22
CA LYS A 413 -25.83 -1.04 7.11
C LYS A 413 -26.54 -2.04 6.21
N ARG A 414 -27.13 -3.09 6.78
CA ARG A 414 -27.83 -4.13 6.00
C ARG A 414 -28.99 -3.54 5.17
N LYS A 415 -29.75 -2.59 5.73
CA LYS A 415 -30.85 -1.94 5.01
C LYS A 415 -30.35 -1.06 3.87
N LEU A 416 -29.26 -0.31 4.06
CA LEU A 416 -28.63 0.50 3.01
C LEU A 416 -27.97 -0.36 1.94
N GLU A 417 -27.29 -1.44 2.32
CA GLU A 417 -26.68 -2.39 1.37
C GLU A 417 -27.71 -3.10 0.47
N ALA A 418 -28.90 -3.39 0.99
CA ALA A 418 -30.00 -3.93 0.20
C ALA A 418 -30.43 -2.98 -0.93
N GLU A 419 -30.25 -1.68 -0.76
CA GLU A 419 -30.49 -0.64 -1.76
C GLU A 419 -29.25 -0.34 -2.63
N GLY A 420 -28.15 -1.04 -2.38
CA GLY A 420 -26.87 -0.83 -3.08
C GLY A 420 -26.06 0.35 -2.56
N ILE A 421 -26.27 0.78 -1.31
CA ILE A 421 -25.56 1.87 -0.66
C ILE A 421 -24.64 1.27 0.40
N HIS A 422 -23.33 1.55 0.29
CA HIS A 422 -22.35 1.13 1.28
C HIS A 422 -21.97 2.26 2.23
N ILE A 423 -21.87 1.94 3.51
CA ILE A 423 -21.51 2.88 4.59
C ILE A 423 -20.73 2.13 5.68
N ASN A 424 -19.78 2.82 6.34
CA ASN A 424 -19.06 2.26 7.47
C ASN A 424 -19.51 2.93 8.78
N ALA A 425 -19.79 2.10 9.77
CA ALA A 425 -20.07 2.59 11.11
C ALA A 425 -18.76 2.94 11.84
N LEU A 426 -18.80 3.97 12.67
CA LEU A 426 -17.66 4.38 13.50
C LEU A 426 -17.25 3.27 14.48
N SER A 427 -18.25 2.52 15.00
CA SER A 427 -18.04 1.36 15.87
C SER A 427 -17.12 0.27 15.29
N GLU A 428 -17.03 0.15 13.97
CA GLU A 428 -16.14 -0.82 13.30
C GLU A 428 -14.64 -0.48 13.41
N TYR A 429 -14.32 0.73 13.80
CA TYR A 429 -12.95 1.21 13.96
C TYR A 429 -12.41 1.07 15.39
N TYR A 430 -13.28 0.69 16.34
CA TYR A 430 -12.90 0.37 17.72
C TYR A 430 -12.39 -1.06 17.81
N HIS A 431 -11.32 -1.24 18.56
CA HIS A 431 -10.82 -2.58 18.88
C HIS A 431 -11.77 -3.31 19.84
N ASN A 432 -12.20 -2.62 20.87
CA ASN A 432 -13.23 -3.08 21.78
C ASN A 432 -14.56 -2.43 21.36
N ASN A 433 -15.51 -3.25 20.87
CA ASN A 433 -16.85 -2.76 20.53
C ASN A 433 -17.47 -2.06 21.75
N THR A 434 -17.62 -0.75 21.67
CA THR A 434 -18.32 0.04 22.69
C THR A 434 -19.61 0.58 22.07
N ASP A 435 -20.73 0.46 22.81
CA ASP A 435 -22.03 1.03 22.39
C ASP A 435 -22.05 2.57 22.41
N GLU A 436 -21.00 3.17 22.97
CA GLU A 436 -20.87 4.64 23.17
C GLU A 436 -20.95 5.45 21.87
N TYR A 437 -20.53 4.85 20.73
CA TYR A 437 -20.52 5.48 19.41
C TYR A 437 -21.47 4.81 18.43
N SER A 438 -22.49 4.13 18.94
CA SER A 438 -23.59 3.62 18.13
C SER A 438 -24.25 4.74 17.33
N HIS A 439 -24.77 4.41 16.15
CA HIS A 439 -25.46 5.34 15.24
C HIS A 439 -24.56 6.39 14.59
N SER A 440 -23.22 6.25 14.69
CA SER A 440 -22.25 7.15 14.09
C SER A 440 -21.62 6.53 12.84
N PHE A 441 -21.63 7.24 11.72
CA PHE A 441 -21.18 6.72 10.42
C PHE A 441 -20.17 7.65 9.77
N VAL A 442 -19.14 7.07 9.16
CA VAL A 442 -18.07 7.80 8.46
C VAL A 442 -18.52 8.08 7.03
N ILE A 443 -18.67 9.34 6.67
CA ILE A 443 -19.13 9.80 5.36
C ILE A 443 -17.97 10.49 4.63
N SER A 444 -17.47 9.86 3.57
CA SER A 444 -16.48 10.47 2.67
C SER A 444 -17.19 11.22 1.54
N TYR A 445 -16.74 12.43 1.26
CA TYR A 445 -17.29 13.24 0.18
C TYR A 445 -16.33 13.44 -1.00
N SER A 446 -15.19 12.75 -1.03
CA SER A 446 -14.11 12.98 -2.00
C SER A 446 -14.51 12.72 -3.47
N ASP A 447 -15.32 11.71 -3.75
CA ASP A 447 -15.84 11.36 -5.07
C ASP A 447 -17.37 11.22 -5.10
N MET A 448 -18.06 11.78 -4.08
CA MET A 448 -19.50 11.61 -3.89
C MET A 448 -20.29 12.42 -4.92
N LYS A 449 -21.23 11.76 -5.57
CA LYS A 449 -22.26 12.41 -6.39
C LYS A 449 -23.41 12.86 -5.49
N ILE A 450 -23.80 14.13 -5.57
CA ILE A 450 -24.83 14.72 -4.72
C ILE A 450 -26.16 13.99 -4.84
N GLU A 451 -26.55 13.56 -6.05
CA GLU A 451 -27.75 12.77 -6.29
C GLU A 451 -27.72 11.44 -5.53
N ASN A 452 -26.59 10.76 -5.49
CA ASN A 452 -26.43 9.51 -4.76
C ASN A 452 -26.56 9.75 -3.24
N PHE A 453 -26.00 10.86 -2.76
CA PHE A 453 -26.13 11.23 -1.34
C PHE A 453 -27.58 11.56 -0.97
N ARG A 454 -28.34 12.26 -1.85
CA ARG A 454 -29.77 12.49 -1.68
C ARG A 454 -30.57 11.20 -1.55
N ILE A 455 -30.27 10.21 -2.41
CA ILE A 455 -30.89 8.88 -2.33
C ILE A 455 -30.57 8.22 -0.99
N ALA A 456 -29.31 8.29 -0.55
CA ALA A 456 -28.93 7.75 0.74
C ALA A 456 -29.65 8.43 1.91
N CYS A 457 -29.74 9.76 1.91
CA CYS A 457 -30.47 10.52 2.93
C CYS A 457 -31.97 10.19 2.92
N SER A 458 -32.58 10.00 1.74
CA SER A 458 -33.98 9.57 1.63
C SER A 458 -34.21 8.20 2.27
N LYS A 459 -33.25 7.28 2.11
CA LYS A 459 -33.33 5.96 2.75
C LYS A 459 -33.08 6.04 4.26
N MET A 460 -32.15 6.86 4.69
CA MET A 460 -31.87 7.07 6.12
C MET A 460 -33.06 7.72 6.82
N SER A 461 -33.80 8.64 6.17
CA SER A 461 -34.98 9.25 6.76
C SER A 461 -36.12 8.27 7.07
N GLU A 462 -36.18 7.14 6.36
CA GLU A 462 -37.12 6.04 6.66
C GLU A 462 -36.82 5.33 8.00
N PHE A 463 -35.63 5.50 8.52
CA PHE A 463 -35.13 4.88 9.77
C PHE A 463 -35.18 5.84 10.96
N THR A 464 -35.56 7.09 10.72
CA THR A 464 -35.63 8.15 11.74
C THR A 464 -36.98 8.06 12.45
N PRO A 465 -37.04 8.10 13.79
CA PRO A 465 -38.28 8.22 14.50
C PRO A 465 -38.99 9.55 14.14
N LEU A 466 -40.31 9.50 13.98
CA LEU A 466 -41.16 10.69 13.73
C LEU A 466 -41.13 11.65 14.92
#